data_c3caff9c329936246003c077e61614c1
#
_entry.id   c3caff9c329936246003c077e61614c1
#
_cell.length_a   1.000
_cell.length_b   1.000
_cell.length_c   1.000
_cell.angle_alpha   90.00
_cell.angle_beta   90.00
_cell.angle_gamma   90.00
#
_symmetry.space_group_name_H-M   'P 1'
#
loop_
_entity.id
_entity.type
_entity.pdbx_description
1 polymer ?
#
loop_
_entity_poly.entity_id
_entity_poly.type
_entity_poly.pdbx_seq_one_letter_code
_entity_poly.pdbx_strand_id
1 'polypeptide(L)'
;MSKKMKFWTAGALGVMMAGLIGMNAYALEDKDIVGTWYVNSMSLDGENTFHPGMMKMEMTFNFTEDGKGEISELMEGQEPGVDAMEWKIDGDKVLITADDQTVEGEYSDGTLSVEMDGLSVVLSQEKEEYVPYVPGKPVAEPKLEDFNGDWTSTLIDLYGMQMPATGEIAGVEMKMSITDGNATLVLLEEGNETTTELKG
;
A
#
# COMPACT_ATOMS: atom_id res chain seq x y z
N MET A 1 -9.91 27.31 -3.89
CA MET A 1 -9.80 26.57 -5.18
C MET A 1 -9.33 25.17 -4.83
N SER A 2 -10.26 24.24 -4.67
CA SER A 2 -9.94 22.82 -4.37
C SER A 2 -9.18 22.25 -5.56
N LYS A 3 -7.93 21.82 -5.36
CA LYS A 3 -7.22 21.01 -6.33
C LYS A 3 -7.83 19.61 -6.28
N LYS A 4 -8.75 19.32 -7.18
CA LYS A 4 -9.17 17.95 -7.43
C LYS A 4 -7.93 17.15 -7.85
N MET A 5 -7.48 16.26 -7.00
CA MET A 5 -6.45 15.29 -7.34
C MET A 5 -7.11 14.29 -8.29
N LYS A 6 -6.68 14.23 -9.53
CA LYS A 6 -7.18 13.28 -10.51
C LYS A 6 -6.41 11.98 -10.34
N PHE A 7 -6.96 11.05 -9.60
CA PHE A 7 -6.39 9.69 -9.46
C PHE A 7 -6.66 8.78 -10.66
N TRP A 8 -7.45 9.23 -11.64
CA TRP A 8 -7.98 8.36 -12.68
C TRP A 8 -7.39 8.73 -14.04
N THR A 9 -6.32 8.07 -14.45
CA THR A 9 -5.87 8.03 -15.84
C THR A 9 -5.71 6.58 -16.29
N ALA A 10 -6.51 6.22 -17.27
CA ALA A 10 -6.79 4.89 -17.76
C ALA A 10 -5.57 4.01 -18.08
N GLY A 11 -5.60 2.79 -17.54
CA GLY A 11 -4.74 1.71 -17.96
C GLY A 11 -5.32 0.36 -17.56
N ALA A 12 -6.27 -0.16 -18.34
CA ALA A 12 -6.82 -1.50 -18.13
C ALA A 12 -5.80 -2.56 -18.52
N LEU A 13 -5.23 -3.27 -17.55
CA LEU A 13 -4.62 -4.58 -17.74
C LEU A 13 -4.91 -5.45 -16.52
N GLY A 14 -5.98 -6.24 -16.64
CA GLY A 14 -6.33 -7.23 -15.65
C GLY A 14 -5.29 -8.34 -15.55
N VAL A 15 -4.80 -8.60 -14.38
CA VAL A 15 -4.10 -9.84 -14.03
C VAL A 15 -5.03 -10.63 -13.12
N MET A 16 -5.59 -11.71 -13.66
CA MET A 16 -6.35 -12.68 -12.87
C MET A 16 -5.40 -13.44 -11.93
N MET A 17 -5.49 -13.20 -10.66
CA MET A 17 -5.05 -14.16 -9.66
C MET A 17 -6.19 -15.13 -9.36
N ALA A 18 -6.19 -16.28 -10.04
CA ALA A 18 -7.07 -17.38 -9.71
C ALA A 18 -6.58 -18.08 -8.45
N GLY A 19 -7.01 -17.62 -7.29
CA GLY A 19 -6.91 -18.34 -6.04
C GLY A 19 -8.11 -19.28 -5.91
N LEU A 20 -7.91 -20.58 -6.10
CA LEU A 20 -8.89 -21.62 -5.76
C LEU A 20 -9.11 -21.64 -4.24
N ILE A 21 -10.14 -21.01 -3.76
CA ILE A 21 -10.62 -21.17 -2.38
C ILE A 21 -11.99 -21.79 -2.41
N GLY A 22 -12.14 -22.81 -1.58
CA GLY A 22 -13.30 -23.67 -1.47
C GLY A 22 -14.60 -22.92 -1.24
N MET A 23 -15.58 -23.30 -2.03
CA MET A 23 -16.92 -22.79 -2.13
C MET A 23 -17.71 -23.01 -0.83
N ASN A 24 -17.96 -21.93 -0.09
CA ASN A 24 -19.25 -21.71 0.53
C ASN A 24 -19.83 -20.48 -0.19
N ALA A 25 -20.62 -20.72 -1.22
CA ALA A 25 -21.29 -19.67 -1.95
C ALA A 25 -22.44 -19.11 -1.09
N TYR A 26 -22.11 -18.26 -0.14
CA TYR A 26 -23.07 -17.29 0.35
C TYR A 26 -23.15 -16.21 -0.72
N ALA A 27 -24.37 -15.96 -1.23
CA ALA A 27 -24.57 -14.82 -2.10
C ALA A 27 -24.22 -13.55 -1.30
N LEU A 28 -23.35 -12.71 -1.87
CA LEU A 28 -23.01 -11.42 -1.29
C LEU A 28 -24.28 -10.56 -1.22
N GLU A 29 -24.54 -9.95 -0.08
CA GLU A 29 -25.71 -9.08 0.14
C GLU A 29 -25.27 -7.66 0.50
N ASP A 30 -26.11 -6.67 0.25
CA ASP A 30 -25.82 -5.25 0.54
C ASP A 30 -25.38 -5.04 1.99
N LYS A 31 -25.97 -5.76 2.93
CA LYS A 31 -25.63 -5.69 4.36
C LYS A 31 -24.17 -6.06 4.67
N ASP A 32 -23.54 -6.86 3.78
CA ASP A 32 -22.16 -7.29 3.95
C ASP A 32 -21.18 -6.19 3.55
N ILE A 33 -21.65 -5.22 2.74
CA ILE A 33 -20.86 -4.13 2.19
C ILE A 33 -21.17 -2.78 2.84
N VAL A 34 -22.45 -2.53 3.19
CA VAL A 34 -22.84 -1.26 3.81
C VAL A 34 -22.04 -0.96 5.07
N GLY A 35 -21.47 0.24 5.14
CA GLY A 35 -20.66 0.71 6.25
C GLY A 35 -19.39 1.42 5.82
N THR A 36 -18.56 1.72 6.78
CA THR A 36 -17.24 2.34 6.55
C THR A 36 -16.17 1.26 6.48
N TRP A 37 -15.38 1.33 5.42
CA TRP A 37 -14.27 0.44 5.14
C TRP A 37 -12.97 1.22 5.17
N TYR A 38 -11.98 0.71 5.85
CA TYR A 38 -10.65 1.32 5.98
C TYR A 38 -9.67 0.60 5.07
N VAL A 39 -8.89 1.35 4.32
CA VAL A 39 -7.77 0.78 3.56
C VAL A 39 -6.67 0.45 4.55
N ASN A 40 -6.42 -0.83 4.78
CA ASN A 40 -5.41 -1.32 5.70
C ASN A 40 -4.13 -1.77 4.97
N SER A 41 -4.23 -2.06 3.67
CA SER A 41 -3.08 -2.45 2.85
C SER A 41 -3.20 -1.89 1.44
N MET A 42 -2.07 -1.51 0.88
CA MET A 42 -1.92 -1.02 -0.48
C MET A 42 -0.74 -1.70 -1.16
N SER A 43 -0.78 -1.86 -2.49
CA SER A 43 0.34 -2.34 -3.30
C SER A 43 0.31 -1.67 -4.67
N LEU A 44 1.46 -1.26 -5.20
CA LEU A 44 1.61 -0.70 -6.55
C LEU A 44 2.06 -1.76 -7.57
N ASP A 45 2.66 -2.84 -7.11
CA ASP A 45 3.22 -3.90 -7.94
C ASP A 45 2.51 -5.26 -7.76
N GLY A 46 1.52 -5.33 -6.86
CA GLY A 46 0.82 -6.55 -6.49
C GLY A 46 1.62 -7.52 -5.61
N GLU A 47 2.90 -7.27 -5.38
CA GLU A 47 3.78 -8.14 -4.58
C GLU A 47 4.10 -7.52 -3.21
N ASN A 48 4.47 -6.23 -3.20
CA ASN A 48 4.87 -5.53 -1.99
C ASN A 48 3.71 -4.74 -1.41
N THR A 49 3.24 -5.14 -0.25
CA THR A 49 2.14 -4.46 0.44
C THR A 49 2.66 -3.55 1.54
N PHE A 50 1.98 -2.44 1.75
CA PHE A 50 2.28 -1.50 2.82
C PHE A 50 0.99 -0.90 3.39
N HIS A 51 1.02 -0.49 4.65
CA HIS A 51 -0.09 0.22 5.27
C HIS A 51 -0.06 1.70 4.88
N PRO A 52 -1.21 2.34 4.51
CA PRO A 52 -1.24 3.76 4.12
C PRO A 52 -0.67 4.70 5.19
N GLY A 53 -0.75 4.34 6.46
CA GLY A 53 -0.14 5.08 7.56
C GLY A 53 1.38 5.24 7.44
N MET A 54 2.09 4.40 6.68
CA MET A 54 3.51 4.59 6.37
C MET A 54 3.74 5.90 5.63
N MET A 55 2.79 6.31 4.78
CA MET A 55 2.78 7.57 4.04
C MET A 55 2.03 8.69 4.77
N LYS A 56 1.66 8.48 6.04
CA LYS A 56 0.83 9.39 6.83
C LYS A 56 -0.50 9.69 6.16
N MET A 57 -1.04 8.70 5.53
CA MET A 57 -2.30 8.74 4.79
C MET A 57 -3.32 7.83 5.45
N GLU A 58 -4.58 8.25 5.42
CA GLU A 58 -5.73 7.42 5.74
C GLU A 58 -6.69 7.49 4.55
N MET A 59 -7.20 6.34 4.12
CA MET A 59 -8.19 6.25 3.06
C MET A 59 -9.36 5.39 3.54
N THR A 60 -10.58 5.86 3.28
CA THR A 60 -11.81 5.15 3.64
C THR A 60 -12.81 5.16 2.50
N PHE A 61 -13.60 4.09 2.45
CA PHE A 61 -14.75 3.97 1.57
C PHE A 61 -15.99 3.84 2.47
N ASN A 62 -16.96 4.71 2.27
CA ASN A 62 -18.23 4.65 3.00
C ASN A 62 -19.34 4.26 2.04
N PHE A 63 -19.91 3.06 2.22
CA PHE A 63 -20.99 2.52 1.40
C PHE A 63 -22.33 2.71 2.11
N THR A 64 -23.31 3.35 1.44
CA THR A 64 -24.64 3.60 1.99
C THR A 64 -25.69 2.69 1.35
N GLU A 65 -26.80 2.41 2.06
CA GLU A 65 -27.85 1.48 1.64
C GLU A 65 -28.54 1.86 0.30
N ASP A 66 -28.43 3.10 -0.13
CA ASP A 66 -29.02 3.60 -1.38
C ASP A 66 -28.13 3.40 -2.61
N GLY A 67 -27.05 2.60 -2.50
CA GLY A 67 -26.12 2.34 -3.58
C GLY A 67 -25.16 3.49 -3.86
N LYS A 68 -25.03 4.43 -2.93
CA LYS A 68 -24.10 5.56 -3.00
C LYS A 68 -23.01 5.40 -1.96
N GLY A 69 -22.04 6.30 -2.03
CA GLY A 69 -20.98 6.34 -1.04
C GLY A 69 -19.98 7.45 -1.31
N GLU A 70 -18.94 7.42 -0.50
CA GLU A 70 -17.85 8.41 -0.55
C GLU A 70 -16.51 7.69 -0.37
N ILE A 71 -15.52 8.10 -1.16
CA ILE A 71 -14.12 7.76 -0.95
C ILE A 71 -13.49 8.98 -0.29
N SER A 72 -12.90 8.80 0.88
CA SER A 72 -12.23 9.87 1.60
C SER A 72 -10.76 9.57 1.75
N GLU A 73 -9.93 10.55 1.43
CA GLU A 73 -8.48 10.51 1.60
C GLU A 73 -8.05 11.65 2.52
N LEU A 74 -7.29 11.32 3.55
CA LEU A 74 -6.71 12.26 4.49
C LEU A 74 -5.20 12.06 4.54
N MET A 75 -4.44 13.07 4.17
CA MET A 75 -2.99 13.13 4.38
C MET A 75 -2.68 14.04 5.57
N GLU A 76 -1.64 13.69 6.35
CA GLU A 76 -1.25 14.50 7.50
C GLU A 76 -0.99 15.97 7.10
N GLY A 77 -1.67 16.89 7.78
CA GLY A 77 -1.55 18.34 7.53
C GLY A 77 -2.31 18.87 6.33
N GLN A 78 -3.13 18.06 5.67
CA GLN A 78 -4.02 18.48 4.58
C GLN A 78 -5.50 18.41 5.01
N GLU A 79 -6.36 19.10 4.27
CA GLU A 79 -7.80 18.92 4.41
C GLU A 79 -8.21 17.61 3.70
N PRO A 80 -9.18 16.86 4.24
CA PRO A 80 -9.66 15.66 3.60
C PRO A 80 -10.13 15.90 2.17
N GLY A 81 -9.67 15.08 1.23
CA GLY A 81 -10.29 14.91 -0.07
C GLY A 81 -11.50 14.00 0.07
N VAL A 82 -12.62 14.31 -0.59
CA VAL A 82 -13.80 13.46 -0.61
C VAL A 82 -14.33 13.41 -2.01
N ASP A 83 -14.49 12.21 -2.56
CA ASP A 83 -15.07 11.95 -3.86
C ASP A 83 -16.33 11.08 -3.70
N ALA A 84 -17.40 11.47 -4.39
CA ALA A 84 -18.63 10.69 -4.39
C ALA A 84 -18.48 9.45 -5.27
N MET A 85 -19.07 8.35 -4.83
CA MET A 85 -19.14 7.10 -5.60
C MET A 85 -20.54 6.53 -5.64
N GLU A 86 -20.79 5.67 -6.62
CA GLU A 86 -21.94 4.76 -6.67
C GLU A 86 -21.41 3.33 -6.57
N TRP A 87 -22.20 2.44 -5.98
CA TRP A 87 -21.84 1.05 -5.87
C TRP A 87 -23.03 0.11 -6.02
N LYS A 88 -22.75 -1.12 -6.42
CA LYS A 88 -23.76 -2.21 -6.47
C LYS A 88 -23.05 -3.56 -6.42
N ILE A 89 -23.81 -4.57 -6.02
CA ILE A 89 -23.37 -5.98 -6.11
C ILE A 89 -23.75 -6.52 -7.50
N ASP A 90 -22.82 -7.23 -8.12
CA ASP A 90 -23.03 -7.99 -9.35
C ASP A 90 -22.41 -9.39 -9.20
N GLY A 91 -23.25 -10.35 -8.82
CA GLY A 91 -22.83 -11.70 -8.49
C GLY A 91 -22.06 -11.77 -7.17
N ASP A 92 -20.79 -12.06 -7.24
CA ASP A 92 -19.84 -12.16 -6.12
C ASP A 92 -18.91 -10.93 -6.01
N LYS A 93 -19.15 -9.91 -6.85
CA LYS A 93 -18.33 -8.71 -6.92
C LYS A 93 -19.08 -7.47 -6.46
N VAL A 94 -18.32 -6.49 -5.99
CA VAL A 94 -18.79 -5.13 -5.72
C VAL A 94 -18.30 -4.23 -6.84
N LEU A 95 -19.23 -3.66 -7.61
CA LEU A 95 -18.89 -2.67 -8.62
C LEU A 95 -18.92 -1.29 -7.97
N ILE A 96 -17.81 -0.57 -8.06
CA ILE A 96 -17.64 0.78 -7.51
C ILE A 96 -17.40 1.74 -8.67
N THR A 97 -18.23 2.77 -8.77
CA THR A 97 -18.12 3.78 -9.84
C THR A 97 -17.86 5.14 -9.23
N ALA A 98 -16.76 5.77 -9.63
CA ALA A 98 -16.40 7.13 -9.28
C ALA A 98 -15.82 7.83 -10.52
N ASP A 99 -16.10 9.11 -10.72
CA ASP A 99 -15.63 9.91 -11.86
C ASP A 99 -15.80 9.23 -13.24
N ASP A 100 -16.96 8.58 -13.46
CA ASP A 100 -17.32 7.82 -14.69
C ASP A 100 -16.47 6.55 -14.94
N GLN A 101 -15.68 6.11 -13.97
CA GLN A 101 -14.94 4.86 -14.04
C GLN A 101 -15.52 3.83 -13.06
N THR A 102 -15.59 2.58 -13.51
CA THR A 102 -16.07 1.47 -12.68
C THR A 102 -14.92 0.49 -12.45
N VAL A 103 -14.70 0.17 -11.20
CA VAL A 103 -13.76 -0.88 -10.77
C VAL A 103 -14.53 -2.02 -10.13
N GLU A 104 -13.95 -3.21 -10.16
CA GLU A 104 -14.48 -4.41 -9.52
C GLU A 104 -13.76 -4.63 -8.19
N GLY A 105 -14.53 -4.83 -7.12
CA GLY A 105 -14.05 -5.26 -5.82
C GLY A 105 -14.40 -6.73 -5.59
N GLU A 106 -13.45 -7.49 -5.09
CA GLU A 106 -13.61 -8.88 -4.68
C GLU A 106 -13.80 -8.95 -3.17
N TYR A 107 -14.94 -9.48 -2.72
CA TYR A 107 -15.21 -9.66 -1.29
C TYR A 107 -14.89 -11.09 -0.84
N SER A 108 -14.11 -11.22 0.22
CA SER A 108 -13.80 -12.51 0.85
C SER A 108 -13.52 -12.32 2.33
N ASP A 109 -14.19 -13.12 3.16
CA ASP A 109 -13.91 -13.24 4.61
C ASP A 109 -13.84 -11.89 5.37
N GLY A 110 -14.73 -10.94 5.02
CA GLY A 110 -14.78 -9.62 5.67
C GLY A 110 -13.76 -8.63 5.14
N THR A 111 -13.07 -8.96 4.06
CA THR A 111 -12.18 -8.06 3.33
C THR A 111 -12.73 -7.75 1.94
N LEU A 112 -12.46 -6.55 1.44
CA LEU A 112 -12.78 -6.09 0.10
C LEU A 112 -11.47 -5.70 -0.58
N SER A 113 -11.10 -6.40 -1.66
CA SER A 113 -9.93 -6.10 -2.45
C SER A 113 -10.36 -5.37 -3.73
N VAL A 114 -9.75 -4.22 -4.02
CA VAL A 114 -10.07 -3.38 -5.17
C VAL A 114 -8.79 -3.03 -5.91
N GLU A 115 -8.81 -3.15 -7.23
CA GLU A 115 -7.72 -2.67 -8.09
C GLU A 115 -8.15 -1.39 -8.81
N MET A 116 -7.34 -0.35 -8.66
CA MET A 116 -7.57 0.98 -9.24
C MET A 116 -6.25 1.50 -9.83
N ASP A 117 -6.18 1.69 -11.15
CA ASP A 117 -5.04 2.31 -11.84
C ASP A 117 -3.65 1.73 -11.48
N GLY A 118 -3.57 0.39 -11.30
CA GLY A 118 -2.34 -0.29 -10.90
C GLY A 118 -2.06 -0.25 -9.39
N LEU A 119 -2.94 0.39 -8.62
CA LEU A 119 -2.94 0.35 -7.17
C LEU A 119 -3.92 -0.74 -6.72
N SER A 120 -3.43 -1.74 -6.01
CA SER A 120 -4.26 -2.71 -5.30
C SER A 120 -4.47 -2.25 -3.86
N VAL A 121 -5.71 -2.22 -3.41
CA VAL A 121 -6.06 -1.86 -2.03
C VAL A 121 -6.88 -2.96 -1.39
N VAL A 122 -6.60 -3.22 -0.11
CA VAL A 122 -7.36 -4.16 0.71
C VAL A 122 -7.99 -3.38 1.85
N LEU A 123 -9.30 -3.52 1.95
CA LEU A 123 -10.13 -2.84 2.92
C LEU A 123 -10.76 -3.83 3.88
N SER A 124 -11.03 -3.40 5.11
CA SER A 124 -11.91 -4.06 6.06
C SER A 124 -12.73 -3.04 6.86
N GLN A 125 -13.79 -3.50 7.51
CA GLN A 125 -14.58 -2.64 8.39
C GLN A 125 -13.89 -2.40 9.75
N GLU A 126 -12.86 -3.17 10.06
CA GLU A 126 -11.99 -2.94 11.21
C GLU A 126 -10.78 -2.12 10.76
N LYS A 127 -10.55 -0.97 11.41
CA LYS A 127 -9.39 -0.14 11.15
C LYS A 127 -8.16 -0.77 11.82
N GLU A 128 -7.12 -1.03 11.04
CA GLU A 128 -5.82 -1.41 11.56
C GLU A 128 -5.00 -0.17 11.91
N GLU A 129 -4.36 -0.18 13.08
CA GLU A 129 -3.51 0.92 13.51
C GLU A 129 -2.09 0.70 12.97
N TYR A 130 -1.59 1.65 12.18
CA TYR A 130 -0.20 1.63 11.76
C TYR A 130 0.72 1.95 12.94
N VAL A 131 1.66 1.03 13.21
CA VAL A 131 2.71 1.26 14.19
C VAL A 131 4.02 1.57 13.46
N PRO A 132 4.49 2.83 13.50
CA PRO A 132 5.74 3.22 12.85
C PRO A 132 6.92 2.40 13.40
N TYR A 133 7.84 2.05 12.51
CA TYR A 133 9.11 1.48 12.94
C TYR A 133 9.87 2.51 13.78
N VAL A 134 10.24 2.09 14.97
CA VAL A 134 11.10 2.88 15.86
C VAL A 134 12.47 2.21 15.90
N PRO A 135 13.54 2.90 15.50
CA PRO A 135 14.88 2.35 15.58
C PRO A 135 15.21 1.88 17.01
N GLY A 136 15.88 0.75 17.09
CA GLY A 136 16.39 0.24 18.36
C GLY A 136 17.31 1.26 19.04
N LYS A 137 17.58 1.05 20.33
CA LYS A 137 18.54 1.89 21.05
C LYS A 137 19.93 1.75 20.41
N PRO A 138 20.65 2.87 20.21
CA PRO A 138 22.01 2.82 19.74
C PRO A 138 22.88 1.92 20.64
N VAL A 139 23.77 1.16 20.04
CA VAL A 139 24.78 0.40 20.79
C VAL A 139 25.70 1.40 21.48
N ALA A 140 25.91 1.25 22.78
CA ALA A 140 26.63 2.24 23.60
C ALA A 140 28.09 2.43 23.16
N GLU A 141 28.74 1.35 22.75
CA GLU A 141 30.12 1.35 22.28
C GLU A 141 30.27 0.39 21.09
N PRO A 142 29.79 0.81 19.86
CA PRO A 142 29.85 -0.04 18.70
C PRO A 142 31.31 -0.30 18.29
N LYS A 143 31.64 -1.55 18.02
CA LYS A 143 32.91 -1.95 17.45
C LYS A 143 32.77 -2.18 15.96
N LEU A 144 33.88 -2.03 15.24
CA LEU A 144 33.85 -2.22 13.78
C LEU A 144 33.40 -3.64 13.39
N GLU A 145 33.80 -4.64 14.17
CA GLU A 145 33.40 -6.03 13.98
C GLU A 145 31.89 -6.28 14.08
N ASP A 146 31.15 -5.43 14.82
CA ASP A 146 29.68 -5.55 14.99
C ASP A 146 28.94 -5.22 13.70
N PHE A 147 29.59 -4.55 12.76
CA PHE A 147 28.99 -4.17 11.46
C PHE A 147 29.35 -5.15 10.33
N ASN A 148 30.25 -6.13 10.58
CA ASN A 148 30.57 -7.12 9.56
C ASN A 148 29.33 -7.93 9.17
N GLY A 149 29.13 -8.09 7.87
CA GLY A 149 28.02 -8.85 7.30
C GLY A 149 27.38 -8.20 6.11
N ASP A 150 26.31 -8.84 5.64
CA ASP A 150 25.49 -8.37 4.54
C ASP A 150 24.22 -7.72 5.09
N TRP A 151 23.96 -6.53 4.64
CA TRP A 151 22.84 -5.67 5.05
C TRP A 151 22.00 -5.35 3.84
N THR A 152 20.68 -5.43 4.00
CA THR A 152 19.74 -5.00 2.97
C THR A 152 18.79 -3.98 3.59
N SER A 153 18.53 -2.87 2.89
CA SER A 153 17.53 -1.93 3.32
C SER A 153 16.15 -2.57 3.26
N THR A 154 15.37 -2.39 4.30
CA THR A 154 13.98 -2.88 4.36
C THR A 154 12.99 -1.73 4.40
N LEU A 155 13.46 -0.56 4.81
CA LEU A 155 12.63 0.61 5.01
C LEU A 155 13.45 1.88 4.75
N ILE A 156 12.83 2.85 4.10
CA ILE A 156 13.33 4.20 3.92
C ILE A 156 12.42 5.14 4.71
N ASP A 157 13.00 5.98 5.56
CA ASP A 157 12.29 7.06 6.24
C ASP A 157 12.71 8.40 5.63
N LEU A 158 11.77 9.06 4.96
CA LEU A 158 11.95 10.38 4.40
C LEU A 158 11.00 11.37 5.10
N TYR A 159 11.55 12.19 5.97
CA TYR A 159 10.78 13.21 6.71
C TYR A 159 9.62 12.64 7.54
N GLY A 160 9.80 11.42 8.07
CA GLY A 160 8.81 10.72 8.87
C GLY A 160 7.73 10.00 8.06
N MET A 161 7.85 9.97 6.74
CA MET A 161 7.13 9.03 5.89
C MET A 161 7.99 7.79 5.71
N GLN A 162 7.46 6.65 6.13
CA GLN A 162 8.16 5.38 6.04
C GLN A 162 7.65 4.61 4.83
N MET A 163 8.58 4.13 4.02
CA MET A 163 8.27 3.38 2.79
C MET A 163 9.08 2.10 2.76
N PRO A 164 8.55 1.01 2.19
CA PRO A 164 9.37 -0.16 1.89
C PRO A 164 10.58 0.26 1.03
N ALA A 165 11.77 -0.24 1.35
CA ALA A 165 12.98 0.05 0.59
C ALA A 165 13.05 -0.72 -0.73
N THR A 166 12.12 -1.67 -0.95
CA THR A 166 12.04 -2.53 -2.13
C THR A 166 10.71 -2.33 -2.83
N GLY A 167 10.63 -2.66 -4.12
CA GLY A 167 9.45 -2.53 -4.94
C GLY A 167 9.34 -1.17 -5.66
N GLU A 168 8.26 -0.99 -6.41
CA GLU A 168 8.04 0.18 -7.27
C GLU A 168 7.88 1.49 -6.50
N ILE A 169 7.44 1.43 -5.23
CA ILE A 169 7.17 2.61 -4.41
C ILE A 169 8.46 3.38 -4.10
N ALA A 170 9.50 2.66 -3.68
CA ALA A 170 10.78 3.29 -3.37
C ALA A 170 11.65 3.48 -4.61
N GLY A 171 11.46 2.64 -5.64
CA GLY A 171 12.31 2.61 -6.83
C GLY A 171 13.79 2.31 -6.56
N VAL A 172 14.13 2.01 -5.29
CA VAL A 172 15.51 1.91 -4.81
C VAL A 172 15.64 0.75 -3.85
N GLU A 173 16.56 -0.15 -4.12
CA GLU A 173 17.04 -1.17 -3.17
C GLU A 173 18.50 -0.90 -2.84
N MET A 174 18.84 -0.93 -1.55
CA MET A 174 20.20 -0.71 -1.09
C MET A 174 20.72 -1.96 -0.39
N LYS A 175 21.84 -2.46 -0.84
CA LYS A 175 22.58 -3.57 -0.22
C LYS A 175 23.96 -3.11 0.20
N MET A 176 24.43 -3.53 1.35
CA MET A 176 25.77 -3.20 1.84
C MET A 176 26.43 -4.45 2.42
N SER A 177 27.63 -4.74 1.95
CA SER A 177 28.49 -5.80 2.52
C SER A 177 29.66 -5.15 3.23
N ILE A 178 29.87 -5.47 4.51
CA ILE A 178 30.95 -4.91 5.32
C ILE A 178 31.86 -6.05 5.77
N THR A 179 33.16 -5.87 5.54
CA THR A 179 34.21 -6.81 5.99
C THR A 179 35.46 -6.04 6.45
N ASP A 180 35.83 -6.20 7.69
CA ASP A 180 37.05 -5.63 8.29
C ASP A 180 37.24 -4.13 7.98
N GLY A 181 36.18 -3.35 8.11
CA GLY A 181 36.18 -1.91 7.90
C GLY A 181 36.08 -1.45 6.44
N ASN A 182 36.04 -2.37 5.49
CA ASN A 182 35.73 -2.04 4.10
C ASN A 182 34.26 -2.35 3.85
N ALA A 183 33.58 -1.49 3.09
CA ALA A 183 32.20 -1.71 2.71
C ALA A 183 32.01 -1.61 1.21
N THR A 184 31.19 -2.48 0.66
CA THR A 184 30.68 -2.38 -0.70
C THR A 184 29.21 -2.05 -0.62
N LEU A 185 28.80 -0.90 -1.16
CA LEU A 185 27.43 -0.46 -1.26
C LEU A 185 26.94 -0.70 -2.69
N VAL A 186 25.85 -1.41 -2.82
CA VAL A 186 25.13 -1.63 -4.08
C VAL A 186 23.80 -0.91 -4.00
N LEU A 187 23.57 0.01 -4.90
CA LEU A 187 22.31 0.71 -5.07
C LEU A 187 21.68 0.22 -6.38
N LEU A 188 20.46 -0.30 -6.28
CA LEU A 188 19.62 -0.66 -7.42
C LEU A 188 18.54 0.41 -7.55
N GLU A 189 18.50 1.11 -8.67
CA GLU A 189 17.53 2.14 -8.97
C GLU A 189 16.99 1.93 -10.39
N GLU A 190 15.69 1.70 -10.52
CA GLU A 190 15.01 1.45 -11.80
C GLU A 190 15.70 0.37 -12.66
N GLY A 191 16.21 -0.69 -12.01
CA GLY A 191 16.92 -1.78 -12.70
C GLY A 191 18.38 -1.46 -13.05
N ASN A 192 18.88 -0.29 -12.70
CA ASN A 192 20.30 0.07 -12.84
C ASN A 192 21.04 -0.19 -11.53
N GLU A 193 22.17 -0.87 -11.62
CA GLU A 193 23.02 -1.16 -10.47
C GLU A 193 24.20 -0.18 -10.42
N THR A 194 24.39 0.45 -9.28
CA THR A 194 25.55 1.28 -8.99
C THR A 194 26.30 0.71 -7.78
N THR A 195 27.56 0.34 -7.95
CA THR A 195 28.39 -0.19 -6.89
C THR A 195 29.41 0.85 -6.44
N THR A 196 29.51 1.08 -5.14
CA THR A 196 30.48 1.99 -4.52
C THR A 196 31.29 1.24 -3.46
N GLU A 197 32.62 1.29 -3.58
CA GLU A 197 33.53 0.79 -2.55
C GLU A 197 33.90 1.91 -1.58
N LEU A 198 33.69 1.65 -0.29
CA LEU A 198 34.06 2.52 0.81
C LEU A 198 35.21 1.86 1.58
N LYS A 199 36.29 2.58 1.80
CA LYS A 199 37.46 2.12 2.58
C LYS A 199 37.50 2.85 3.91
N GLY A 200 37.57 2.09 4.98
CA GLY A 200 37.77 2.58 6.34
C GLY A 200 39.22 2.85 6.68
#